data_1ba1da0eb5a1ed582946d6c6f2362b30
#
_entry.id   1ba1da0eb5a1ed582946d6c6f2362b30
#
_cell.length_a   1.000
_cell.length_b   1.000
_cell.length_c   1.000
_cell.angle_alpha   90.00
_cell.angle_beta   90.00
_cell.angle_gamma   90.00
#
_symmetry.space_group_name_H-M   'P 1'
#
loop_
_entity.id
_entity.type
_entity.pdbx_description
1 polymer ?
#
loop_
_entity_poly.entity_id
_entity_poly.type
_entity_poly.pdbx_seq_one_letter_code
_entity_poly.pdbx_strand_id
1 'polypeptide(L)'
;MHILYECLCSVRLSSHDMRGITRPFVDHVLSVMETHESHEQSAICMSVMLALHEQCMMSTNAASLLSHIQHRLHTSKPFGENVVYLLNRTPSTTFDGCRFHILVLKLLGAIFTLRETASYFYVNDLKVLVEIFLRQLGDLPDAYDVLRQAYLCVLHALLTQTQLWSVEYKRAHIVRLLTNLVR
;
A
#
# COMPACT_ATOMS: atom_id res chain seq x y z
N MET A 1 -13.34 12.79 7.77
CA MET A 1 -12.20 11.92 7.34
C MET A 1 -10.86 12.65 7.40
N HIS A 2 -10.72 13.89 6.90
CA HIS A 2 -9.44 14.61 6.92
C HIS A 2 -8.89 14.81 8.34
N ILE A 3 -9.71 15.30 9.27
CA ILE A 3 -9.32 15.48 10.70
C ILE A 3 -8.85 14.15 11.31
N LEU A 4 -9.54 13.05 11.01
CA LEU A 4 -9.14 11.73 11.49
C LEU A 4 -7.76 11.32 10.96
N TYR A 5 -7.50 11.55 9.68
CA TYR A 5 -6.18 11.30 9.07
C TYR A 5 -5.08 12.08 9.79
N GLU A 6 -5.27 13.39 10.00
CA GLU A 6 -4.29 14.25 10.70
C GLU A 6 -4.05 13.76 12.14
N CYS A 7 -5.10 13.37 12.87
CA CYS A 7 -4.96 12.79 14.20
C CYS A 7 -4.14 11.50 14.18
N LEU A 8 -4.45 10.58 13.25
CA LEU A 8 -3.73 9.31 13.13
C LEU A 8 -2.26 9.48 12.75
N CYS A 9 -1.95 10.56 12.02
CA CYS A 9 -0.59 10.91 11.65
C CYS A 9 0.21 11.58 12.76
N SER A 10 -0.47 12.29 13.67
CA SER A 10 0.16 13.13 14.70
C SER A 10 0.31 12.45 16.05
N VAL A 11 -0.52 11.45 16.35
CA VAL A 11 -0.59 10.79 17.65
C VAL A 11 -0.47 9.28 17.49
N ARG A 12 0.33 8.64 18.35
CA ARG A 12 0.32 7.18 18.47
C ARG A 12 -0.90 6.77 19.29
N LEU A 13 -1.75 5.93 18.73
CA LEU A 13 -2.93 5.42 19.41
C LEU A 13 -2.53 4.51 20.57
N SER A 14 -3.23 4.66 21.69
CA SER A 14 -3.10 3.74 22.82
C SER A 14 -3.78 2.39 22.51
N SER A 15 -3.44 1.36 23.29
CA SER A 15 -4.12 0.05 23.16
C SER A 15 -5.64 0.14 23.43
N HIS A 16 -6.09 1.17 24.16
CA HIS A 16 -7.51 1.44 24.37
C HIS A 16 -8.15 1.97 23.08
N ASP A 17 -7.52 2.96 22.44
CA ASP A 17 -8.03 3.58 21.20
C ASP A 17 -8.03 2.59 20.04
N MET A 18 -7.03 1.71 19.97
CA MET A 18 -6.96 0.64 18.98
C MET A 18 -8.15 -0.33 19.00
N ARG A 19 -8.83 -0.48 20.18
CA ARG A 19 -10.08 -1.26 20.25
C ARG A 19 -11.24 -0.62 19.51
N GLY A 20 -11.16 0.69 19.24
CA GLY A 20 -12.12 1.41 18.39
C GLY A 20 -11.97 1.09 16.89
N ILE A 21 -10.84 0.54 16.46
CA ILE A 21 -10.63 0.08 15.08
C ILE A 21 -11.30 -1.28 14.93
N THR A 22 -12.61 -1.24 14.81
CA THR A 22 -13.44 -2.44 14.68
C THR A 22 -13.69 -2.73 13.20
N ARG A 23 -14.05 -3.98 12.90
CA ARG A 23 -14.46 -4.38 11.55
C ARG A 23 -15.57 -3.49 10.96
N PRO A 24 -16.69 -3.18 11.70
CA PRO A 24 -17.72 -2.27 11.17
C PRO A 24 -17.21 -0.88 10.83
N PHE A 25 -16.26 -0.34 11.60
CA PHE A 25 -15.64 0.95 11.30
C PHE A 25 -14.82 0.89 10.00
N VAL A 26 -13.99 -0.13 9.85
CA VAL A 26 -13.18 -0.34 8.63
C VAL A 26 -14.09 -0.58 7.41
N ASP A 27 -15.15 -1.37 7.55
CA ASP A 27 -16.16 -1.60 6.51
C ASP A 27 -16.86 -0.30 6.11
N HIS A 28 -17.14 0.58 7.05
CA HIS A 28 -17.72 1.89 6.76
C HIS A 28 -16.76 2.76 5.92
N VAL A 29 -15.48 2.83 6.29
CA VAL A 29 -14.47 3.59 5.54
C VAL A 29 -14.35 3.05 4.10
N LEU A 30 -14.30 1.74 3.92
CA LEU A 30 -14.29 1.09 2.61
C LEU A 30 -15.56 1.42 1.80
N SER A 31 -16.74 1.34 2.44
CA SER A 31 -18.01 1.65 1.77
C SER A 31 -18.07 3.11 1.31
N VAL A 32 -17.58 4.04 2.12
CA VAL A 32 -17.47 5.46 1.73
C VAL A 32 -16.55 5.61 0.51
N MET A 33 -15.40 4.92 0.51
CA MET A 33 -14.46 4.96 -0.62
C MET A 33 -15.06 4.39 -1.91
N GLU A 34 -15.89 3.34 -1.80
CA GLU A 34 -16.51 2.65 -2.93
C GLU A 34 -17.71 3.41 -3.53
N THR A 35 -18.46 4.15 -2.69
CA THR A 35 -19.71 4.82 -3.11
C THR A 35 -19.52 6.24 -3.59
N HIS A 36 -18.40 6.89 -3.25
CA HIS A 36 -18.15 8.26 -3.67
C HIS A 36 -17.52 8.34 -5.06
N GLU A 37 -18.14 9.14 -5.93
CA GLU A 37 -17.61 9.44 -7.27
C GLU A 37 -16.40 10.39 -7.24
N SER A 38 -16.17 11.07 -6.11
CA SER A 38 -15.06 12.02 -5.96
C SER A 38 -13.76 11.30 -5.67
N HIS A 39 -12.80 11.41 -6.57
CA HIS A 39 -11.42 10.92 -6.38
C HIS A 39 -10.75 11.51 -5.14
N GLU A 40 -11.06 12.75 -4.75
CA GLU A 40 -10.51 13.39 -3.57
C GLU A 40 -10.98 12.70 -2.29
N GLN A 41 -12.27 12.37 -2.18
CA GLN A 41 -12.82 11.66 -1.04
C GLN A 41 -12.27 10.23 -0.94
N SER A 42 -12.16 9.54 -2.07
CA SER A 42 -11.53 8.21 -2.12
C SER A 42 -10.07 8.27 -1.68
N ALA A 43 -9.32 9.30 -2.07
CA ALA A 43 -7.93 9.52 -1.64
C ALA A 43 -7.83 9.75 -0.12
N ILE A 44 -8.72 10.55 0.47
CA ILE A 44 -8.77 10.78 1.93
C ILE A 44 -9.11 9.48 2.67
N CYS A 45 -10.09 8.70 2.20
CA CYS A 45 -10.43 7.40 2.80
C CYS A 45 -9.24 6.44 2.72
N MET A 46 -8.54 6.38 1.60
CA MET A 46 -7.32 5.60 1.45
C MET A 46 -6.24 6.05 2.43
N SER A 47 -6.01 7.34 2.57
CA SER A 47 -5.03 7.90 3.51
C SER A 47 -5.36 7.51 4.97
N VAL A 48 -6.63 7.53 5.36
CA VAL A 48 -7.08 7.03 6.68
C VAL A 48 -6.77 5.54 6.83
N MET A 49 -7.09 4.71 5.82
CA MET A 49 -6.80 3.27 5.85
C MET A 49 -5.30 2.98 5.99
N LEU A 50 -4.45 3.73 5.28
CA LEU A 50 -3.00 3.61 5.36
C LEU A 50 -2.48 3.99 6.75
N ALA A 51 -2.97 5.10 7.31
CA ALA A 51 -2.58 5.54 8.65
C ALA A 51 -3.03 4.54 9.74
N LEU A 52 -4.23 3.98 9.61
CA LEU A 52 -4.72 2.90 10.49
C LEU A 52 -3.85 1.66 10.39
N HIS A 53 -3.44 1.27 9.18
CA HIS A 53 -2.54 0.14 8.99
C HIS A 53 -1.22 0.35 9.70
N GLU A 54 -0.64 1.54 9.59
CA GLU A 54 0.60 1.91 10.30
C GLU A 54 0.42 1.84 11.82
N GLN A 55 -0.66 2.39 12.36
CA GLN A 55 -0.98 2.32 13.79
C GLN A 55 -1.10 0.86 14.28
N CYS A 56 -1.75 0.00 13.48
CA CYS A 56 -1.83 -1.44 13.78
C CYS A 56 -0.45 -2.10 13.81
N MET A 57 0.43 -1.77 12.85
CA MET A 57 1.80 -2.31 12.81
C MET A 57 2.67 -1.85 13.98
N MET A 58 2.41 -0.64 14.50
CA MET A 58 3.13 -0.09 15.66
C MET A 58 2.64 -0.64 17.00
N SER A 59 1.49 -1.31 17.03
CA SER A 59 0.88 -1.85 18.24
C SER A 59 1.14 -3.35 18.34
N THR A 60 1.69 -3.78 19.48
CA THR A 60 1.96 -5.21 19.74
C THR A 60 0.70 -6.06 19.98
N ASN A 61 -0.41 -5.41 20.33
CA ASN A 61 -1.66 -6.07 20.76
C ASN A 61 -2.86 -5.78 19.86
N ALA A 62 -2.64 -5.03 18.75
CA ALA A 62 -3.72 -4.75 17.81
C ALA A 62 -3.86 -5.87 16.79
N ALA A 63 -5.09 -6.19 16.44
CA ALA A 63 -5.36 -7.01 15.27
C ALA A 63 -4.83 -6.27 14.02
N SER A 64 -4.26 -7.01 13.08
CA SER A 64 -3.84 -6.42 11.81
C SER A 64 -5.05 -5.80 11.10
N LEU A 65 -4.89 -4.61 10.52
CA LEU A 65 -5.93 -4.02 9.67
C LEU A 65 -6.38 -5.03 8.60
N LEU A 66 -5.44 -5.80 8.06
CA LEU A 66 -5.75 -6.82 7.05
C LEU A 66 -6.73 -7.89 7.56
N SER A 67 -6.69 -8.24 8.85
CA SER A 67 -7.67 -9.19 9.43
C SER A 67 -9.10 -8.64 9.41
N HIS A 68 -9.25 -7.32 9.43
CA HIS A 68 -10.57 -6.66 9.34
C HIS A 68 -11.06 -6.54 7.90
N ILE A 69 -10.17 -6.33 6.93
CA ILE A 69 -10.55 -6.08 5.53
C ILE A 69 -10.46 -7.31 4.62
N GLN A 70 -9.73 -8.36 5.00
CA GLN A 70 -9.47 -9.52 4.14
C GLN A 70 -10.75 -10.14 3.53
N HIS A 71 -11.84 -10.16 4.27
CA HIS A 71 -13.11 -10.71 3.79
C HIS A 71 -13.76 -9.84 2.71
N ARG A 72 -13.46 -8.53 2.67
CA ARG A 72 -13.96 -7.59 1.67
C ARG A 72 -13.01 -7.38 0.50
N LEU A 73 -11.72 -7.66 0.66
CA LEU A 73 -10.75 -7.50 -0.43
C LEU A 73 -11.20 -8.26 -1.68
N HIS A 74 -11.70 -9.48 -1.54
CA HIS A 74 -12.17 -10.28 -2.68
C HIS A 74 -13.38 -9.67 -3.42
N THR A 75 -14.14 -8.77 -2.80
CA THR A 75 -15.30 -8.10 -3.40
C THR A 75 -15.06 -6.63 -3.70
N SER A 76 -14.06 -6.01 -3.08
CA SER A 76 -13.73 -4.59 -3.21
C SER A 76 -12.65 -4.35 -4.27
N LYS A 77 -13.04 -4.39 -5.55
CA LYS A 77 -12.16 -3.97 -6.66
C LYS A 77 -11.69 -2.52 -6.52
N PRO A 78 -12.56 -1.54 -6.15
CA PRO A 78 -12.16 -0.14 -6.04
C PRO A 78 -11.00 0.10 -5.10
N PHE A 79 -10.81 -0.72 -4.06
CA PHE A 79 -9.68 -0.57 -3.14
C PHE A 79 -8.33 -0.74 -3.85
N GLY A 80 -8.15 -1.83 -4.61
CA GLY A 80 -6.92 -2.08 -5.37
C GLY A 80 -6.69 -1.06 -6.47
N GLU A 81 -7.74 -0.69 -7.21
CA GLU A 81 -7.68 0.33 -8.24
C GLU A 81 -7.25 1.69 -7.68
N ASN A 82 -7.80 2.10 -6.52
CA ASN A 82 -7.41 3.33 -5.83
C ASN A 82 -5.96 3.29 -5.34
N VAL A 83 -5.48 2.15 -4.81
CA VAL A 83 -4.08 1.99 -4.41
C VAL A 83 -3.16 2.22 -5.61
N VAL A 84 -3.42 1.55 -6.73
CA VAL A 84 -2.62 1.68 -7.97
C VAL A 84 -2.68 3.10 -8.52
N TYR A 85 -3.88 3.68 -8.59
CA TYR A 85 -4.10 5.04 -9.10
C TYR A 85 -3.34 6.09 -8.28
N LEU A 86 -3.49 6.06 -6.95
CA LEU A 86 -2.88 7.03 -6.06
C LEU A 86 -1.35 6.88 -6.03
N LEU A 87 -0.84 5.65 -5.99
CA LEU A 87 0.59 5.38 -6.05
C LEU A 87 1.22 5.88 -7.35
N ASN A 88 0.49 5.79 -8.46
CA ASN A 88 0.96 6.26 -9.76
C ASN A 88 0.94 7.80 -9.89
N ARG A 89 0.00 8.46 -9.21
CA ARG A 89 -0.26 9.91 -9.36
C ARG A 89 0.46 10.76 -8.31
N THR A 90 0.71 10.24 -7.12
CA THR A 90 1.34 10.98 -6.03
C THR A 90 2.84 11.16 -6.30
N PRO A 91 3.38 12.38 -6.28
CA PRO A 91 4.82 12.61 -6.43
C PRO A 91 5.59 12.03 -5.24
N SER A 92 6.56 11.13 -5.49
CA SER A 92 7.33 10.46 -4.43
C SER A 92 8.43 11.33 -3.79
N THR A 93 8.77 12.46 -4.42
CA THR A 93 9.88 13.34 -4.00
C THR A 93 9.45 14.51 -3.12
N THR A 94 8.17 14.68 -2.83
CA THR A 94 7.68 15.60 -1.80
C THR A 94 7.65 14.92 -0.44
N PHE A 95 7.70 15.67 0.66
CA PHE A 95 7.65 15.12 2.02
C PHE A 95 6.40 14.26 2.23
N ASP A 96 5.23 14.80 1.94
CA ASP A 96 3.95 14.09 2.10
C ASP A 96 3.82 12.91 1.13
N GLY A 97 4.29 13.09 -0.10
CA GLY A 97 4.28 12.02 -1.09
C GLY A 97 5.21 10.87 -0.73
N CYS A 98 6.43 11.15 -0.28
CA CYS A 98 7.36 10.12 0.22
C CYS A 98 6.72 9.31 1.35
N ARG A 99 6.12 9.99 2.33
CA ARG A 99 5.39 9.37 3.43
C ARG A 99 4.24 8.50 2.92
N PHE A 100 3.42 9.03 2.01
CA PHE A 100 2.31 8.31 1.40
C PHE A 100 2.80 7.02 0.71
N HIS A 101 3.86 7.12 -0.11
CA HIS A 101 4.43 5.94 -0.78
C HIS A 101 4.92 4.89 0.22
N ILE A 102 5.60 5.29 1.30
CA ILE A 102 6.03 4.37 2.36
C ILE A 102 4.83 3.65 2.98
N LEU A 103 3.75 4.35 3.28
CA LEU A 103 2.54 3.75 3.87
C LEU A 103 1.87 2.77 2.91
N VAL A 104 1.75 3.13 1.62
CA VAL A 104 1.21 2.24 0.58
C VAL A 104 2.09 0.99 0.43
N LEU A 105 3.41 1.15 0.41
CA LEU A 105 4.34 0.04 0.29
C LEU A 105 4.27 -0.91 1.50
N LYS A 106 4.12 -0.39 2.72
CA LYS A 106 3.87 -1.21 3.91
C LYS A 106 2.61 -2.05 3.76
N LEU A 107 1.51 -1.44 3.30
CA LEU A 107 0.25 -2.13 3.08
C LEU A 107 0.37 -3.20 1.97
N LEU A 108 0.95 -2.85 0.82
CA LEU A 108 1.18 -3.79 -0.28
C LEU A 108 2.07 -4.96 0.14
N GLY A 109 3.16 -4.68 0.86
CA GLY A 109 4.02 -5.72 1.41
C GLY A 109 3.26 -6.70 2.29
N ALA A 110 2.40 -6.21 3.17
CA ALA A 110 1.55 -7.04 4.00
C ALA A 110 0.51 -7.85 3.18
N ILE A 111 -0.12 -7.24 2.17
CA ILE A 111 -1.06 -7.94 1.27
C ILE A 111 -0.36 -9.08 0.51
N PHE A 112 0.84 -8.85 -0.01
CA PHE A 112 1.56 -9.85 -0.81
C PHE A 112 2.15 -10.98 0.02
N THR A 113 2.50 -10.74 1.28
CA THR A 113 3.12 -11.75 2.16
C THR A 113 2.11 -12.61 2.92
N LEU A 114 0.88 -12.14 3.10
CA LEU A 114 -0.18 -12.92 3.73
C LEU A 114 -0.85 -13.84 2.69
N ARG A 115 -0.85 -15.13 2.97
CA ARG A 115 -1.39 -16.17 2.08
C ARG A 115 -2.85 -15.90 1.67
N GLU A 116 -3.64 -15.40 2.60
CA GLU A 116 -5.07 -15.12 2.42
C GLU A 116 -5.32 -13.94 1.48
N THR A 117 -4.36 -13.03 1.33
CA THR A 117 -4.49 -11.81 0.53
C THR A 117 -3.55 -11.73 -0.66
N ALA A 118 -2.57 -12.63 -0.78
CA ALA A 118 -1.56 -12.61 -1.85
C ALA A 118 -2.15 -12.72 -3.27
N SER A 119 -3.35 -13.29 -3.40
CA SER A 119 -4.09 -13.42 -4.66
C SER A 119 -5.11 -12.31 -4.91
N TYR A 120 -5.12 -11.26 -4.08
CA TYR A 120 -6.11 -10.19 -4.19
C TYR A 120 -6.01 -9.41 -5.51
N PHE A 121 -4.81 -9.02 -5.90
CA PHE A 121 -4.60 -8.32 -7.17
C PHE A 121 -4.62 -9.28 -8.36
N TYR A 122 -5.26 -8.86 -9.44
CA TYR A 122 -5.18 -9.61 -10.70
C TYR A 122 -3.79 -9.46 -11.34
N VAL A 123 -3.41 -10.41 -12.18
CA VAL A 123 -2.09 -10.41 -12.86
C VAL A 123 -1.84 -9.10 -13.62
N ASN A 124 -2.87 -8.50 -14.23
CA ASN A 124 -2.71 -7.24 -14.94
C ASN A 124 -2.40 -6.08 -13.99
N ASP A 125 -3.04 -6.01 -12.83
CA ASP A 125 -2.77 -4.97 -11.82
C ASP A 125 -1.36 -5.13 -11.25
N LEU A 126 -0.94 -6.38 -11.00
CA LEU A 126 0.43 -6.68 -10.58
C LEU A 126 1.46 -6.23 -11.63
N LYS A 127 1.18 -6.39 -12.92
CA LYS A 127 2.06 -5.87 -13.99
C LYS A 127 2.13 -4.35 -13.97
N VAL A 128 1.00 -3.66 -13.73
CA VAL A 128 0.99 -2.19 -13.57
C VAL A 128 1.80 -1.76 -12.37
N LEU A 129 1.70 -2.46 -11.24
CA LEU A 129 2.54 -2.20 -10.07
C LEU A 129 4.03 -2.38 -10.36
N VAL A 130 4.42 -3.42 -11.12
CA VAL A 130 5.82 -3.58 -11.58
C VAL A 130 6.28 -2.36 -12.39
N GLU A 131 5.45 -1.86 -13.34
CA GLU A 131 5.80 -0.67 -14.13
C GLU A 131 6.02 0.56 -13.24
N ILE A 132 5.11 0.79 -12.28
CA ILE A 132 5.23 1.89 -11.34
C ILE A 132 6.51 1.76 -10.53
N PHE A 133 6.80 0.56 -10.00
CA PHE A 133 7.98 0.32 -9.18
C PHE A 133 9.28 0.51 -9.96
N LEU A 134 9.36 -0.01 -11.19
CA LEU A 134 10.55 0.17 -12.05
C LEU A 134 10.80 1.63 -12.37
N ARG A 135 9.74 2.40 -12.66
CA ARG A 135 9.85 3.83 -12.91
C ARG A 135 10.31 4.56 -11.64
N GLN A 136 9.66 4.33 -10.51
CA GLN A 136 10.01 4.98 -9.25
C GLN A 136 11.46 4.66 -8.84
N LEU A 137 11.89 3.41 -8.90
CA LEU A 137 13.26 3.01 -8.58
C LEU A 137 14.30 3.62 -9.54
N GLY A 138 13.92 3.86 -10.80
CA GLY A 138 14.78 4.52 -11.77
C GLY A 138 14.90 6.03 -11.58
N ASP A 139 13.83 6.67 -11.08
CA ASP A 139 13.73 8.13 -10.99
C ASP A 139 14.07 8.68 -9.59
N LEU A 140 14.11 7.82 -8.54
CA LEU A 140 14.38 8.26 -7.17
C LEU A 140 15.82 8.74 -7.00
N PRO A 141 16.02 10.00 -6.52
CA PRO A 141 17.34 10.50 -6.13
C PRO A 141 17.97 9.69 -4.99
N ASP A 142 19.29 9.74 -4.85
CA ASP A 142 20.02 8.98 -3.83
C ASP A 142 19.62 9.32 -2.40
N ALA A 143 19.20 10.55 -2.15
CA ALA A 143 18.71 10.98 -0.84
C ALA A 143 17.46 10.23 -0.32
N TYR A 144 16.79 9.45 -1.18
CA TYR A 144 15.56 8.71 -0.84
C TYR A 144 15.81 7.21 -0.58
N ASP A 145 16.92 6.85 0.03
CA ASP A 145 17.30 5.45 0.27
C ASP A 145 16.25 4.64 1.03
N VAL A 146 15.61 5.22 2.05
CA VAL A 146 14.56 4.53 2.82
C VAL A 146 13.37 4.16 1.92
N LEU A 147 12.96 5.07 1.04
CA LEU A 147 11.87 4.81 0.09
C LEU A 147 12.32 3.79 -0.97
N ARG A 148 13.56 3.89 -1.46
CA ARG A 148 14.15 2.92 -2.41
C ARG A 148 14.14 1.51 -1.82
N GLN A 149 14.59 1.35 -0.58
CA GLN A 149 14.56 0.06 0.12
C GLN A 149 13.15 -0.48 0.29
N ALA A 150 12.18 0.38 0.64
CA ALA A 150 10.78 -0.03 0.73
C ALA A 150 10.25 -0.55 -0.60
N TYR A 151 10.54 0.13 -1.72
CA TYR A 151 10.19 -0.36 -3.06
C TYR A 151 10.83 -1.69 -3.39
N LEU A 152 12.12 -1.88 -3.09
CA LEU A 152 12.84 -3.13 -3.36
C LEU A 152 12.26 -4.30 -2.54
N CYS A 153 11.97 -4.08 -1.26
CA CYS A 153 11.35 -5.10 -0.41
C CYS A 153 9.99 -5.54 -0.95
N VAL A 154 9.15 -4.58 -1.35
CA VAL A 154 7.81 -4.90 -1.86
C VAL A 154 7.87 -5.48 -3.26
N LEU A 155 8.79 -5.03 -4.12
CA LEU A 155 9.05 -5.63 -5.43
C LEU A 155 9.45 -7.11 -5.28
N HIS A 156 10.31 -7.44 -4.31
CA HIS A 156 10.68 -8.82 -4.03
C HIS A 156 9.43 -9.65 -3.65
N ALA A 157 8.60 -9.17 -2.71
CA ALA A 157 7.38 -9.87 -2.32
C ALA A 157 6.40 -10.03 -3.50
N LEU A 158 6.22 -8.98 -4.30
CA LEU A 158 5.37 -8.99 -5.50
C LEU A 158 5.83 -10.03 -6.53
N LEU A 159 7.12 -10.18 -6.74
CA LEU A 159 7.68 -11.14 -7.71
C LEU A 159 7.71 -12.58 -7.20
N THR A 160 7.79 -12.79 -5.88
CA THR A 160 8.02 -14.13 -5.30
C THR A 160 6.81 -14.72 -4.59
N GLN A 161 5.86 -13.88 -4.10
CA GLN A 161 4.74 -14.32 -3.27
C GLN A 161 3.38 -14.20 -3.98
N THR A 162 3.33 -13.58 -5.17
CA THR A 162 2.09 -13.40 -5.94
C THR A 162 2.08 -14.29 -7.19
N GLN A 163 1.00 -14.22 -7.98
CA GLN A 163 0.88 -14.98 -9.24
C GLN A 163 1.94 -14.57 -10.29
N LEU A 164 2.67 -13.45 -10.11
CA LEU A 164 3.75 -13.05 -11.01
C LEU A 164 4.98 -13.96 -10.94
N TRP A 165 5.14 -14.72 -9.89
CA TRP A 165 6.23 -15.68 -9.78
C TRP A 165 6.29 -16.66 -10.98
N SER A 166 5.15 -17.04 -11.54
CA SER A 166 5.05 -17.95 -12.70
C SER A 166 5.05 -17.19 -14.06
N VAL A 167 5.10 -15.85 -14.03
CA VAL A 167 5.01 -15.01 -15.22
C VAL A 167 6.34 -14.28 -15.45
N GLU A 168 7.01 -14.55 -16.58
CA GLU A 168 8.25 -13.84 -16.94
C GLU A 168 7.98 -12.41 -17.43
N TYR A 169 7.47 -11.56 -16.54
CA TYR A 169 7.16 -10.19 -16.89
C TYR A 169 8.36 -9.25 -16.66
N LYS A 170 8.85 -8.63 -17.71
CA LYS A 170 9.95 -7.63 -17.71
C LYS A 170 11.24 -8.07 -16.99
N ARG A 171 11.53 -9.35 -16.90
CA ARG A 171 12.69 -9.90 -16.19
C ARG A 171 14.00 -9.22 -16.57
N ALA A 172 14.27 -9.03 -17.85
CA ALA A 172 15.52 -8.38 -18.32
C ALA A 172 15.61 -6.92 -17.83
N HIS A 173 14.49 -6.19 -17.79
CA HIS A 173 14.45 -4.81 -17.30
C HIS A 173 14.68 -4.76 -15.80
N ILE A 174 14.03 -5.65 -15.03
CA ILE A 174 14.23 -5.76 -13.57
C ILE A 174 15.69 -6.05 -13.25
N VAL A 175 16.30 -7.05 -13.90
CA VAL A 175 17.70 -7.42 -13.69
C VAL A 175 18.63 -6.24 -14.00
N ARG A 176 18.43 -5.56 -15.13
CA ARG A 176 19.23 -4.39 -15.50
C ARG A 176 19.13 -3.27 -14.45
N LEU A 177 17.91 -2.96 -14.00
CA LEU A 177 17.69 -1.93 -13.00
C LEU A 177 18.37 -2.29 -11.67
N LEU A 178 18.19 -3.51 -11.16
CA LEU A 178 18.83 -3.98 -9.93
C LEU A 178 20.35 -3.96 -10.03
N THR A 179 20.92 -4.34 -11.18
CA THR A 179 22.38 -4.28 -11.42
C THR A 179 22.91 -2.84 -11.37
N ASN A 180 22.13 -1.88 -11.86
CA ASN A 180 22.51 -0.46 -11.81
C ASN A 180 22.44 0.13 -10.40
N LEU A 181 21.50 -0.32 -9.57
CA LEU A 181 21.34 0.15 -8.19
C LEU A 181 22.45 -0.36 -7.22
N VAL A 182 23.15 -1.41 -7.58
CA VAL A 182 24.26 -2.02 -6.78
C VAL A 182 25.64 -1.42 -7.12
N ARG A 183 25.74 -0.67 -8.21
CA ARG A 183 26.98 0.01 -8.65
C ARG A 183 27.14 1.36 -8.01
#